data_ca26a35e0a3949a36f313eaaa9445ffa
#
_entry.id   ca26a35e0a3949a36f313eaaa9445ffa
#
_cell.length_a   1.000
_cell.length_b   1.000
_cell.length_c   1.000
_cell.angle_alpha   90.00
_cell.angle_beta   90.00
_cell.angle_gamma   90.00
#
_symmetry.space_group_name_H-M   'P 1'
#
loop_
_entity.id
_entity.type
_entity.pdbx_description
1 polymer ?
#
loop_
_entity_poly.entity_id
_entity_poly.type
_entity_poly.pdbx_seq_one_letter_code
_entity_poly.pdbx_strand_id
1 'polypeptide(L)'
;KRQIPIYVTTGRNGGIQFLDDYVLNKSFFSDSEKLEILSSLQSLSAVQYPEVDTILNKLGAIFQTSLTDWIDVDFSRWGSVAESENKLFRQLKQAIFENCEIAFDYHNAAGDSGKRNVYPYKLVYKDKAWYLYAFCLSRNENRLFRLSRIKNLILTEVHFEHKTDICQYHSVFPMPEEIGDLIDLELEFTLDVGYRLFDTLDDTAITQHENGYTVKLTLPENDWLYDFLMSFGNKVTIIRPKSIRQALKAKHEAARDHHKGD
;
A
#
# COMPACT_ATOMS: atom_id res chain seq x y z
N LYS A 1 -11.34 13.59 38.48
CA LYS A 1 -9.90 13.95 38.64
C LYS A 1 -9.16 12.66 38.92
N ARG A 2 -8.33 12.20 37.99
CA ARG A 2 -7.49 11.00 38.16
C ARG A 2 -6.28 11.42 39.00
N GLN A 3 -6.07 10.77 40.17
CA GLN A 3 -4.92 11.02 41.02
C GLN A 3 -3.78 10.08 40.60
N ILE A 4 -2.65 10.66 40.21
CA ILE A 4 -1.40 9.92 40.01
C ILE A 4 -0.88 9.56 41.41
N PRO A 5 -0.67 8.27 41.74
CA PRO A 5 -0.17 7.88 43.05
C PRO A 5 1.32 8.15 43.14
N ILE A 6 1.64 9.30 43.67
CA ILE A 6 3.00 9.73 43.97
C ILE A 6 3.17 9.82 45.51
N TYR A 7 4.37 9.52 46.00
CA TYR A 7 4.76 9.78 47.36
C TYR A 7 6.01 10.65 47.40
N VAL A 8 6.12 11.40 48.45
CA VAL A 8 7.22 12.32 48.67
C VAL A 8 8.05 11.82 49.86
N THR A 9 9.34 11.57 49.60
CA THR A 9 10.30 11.30 50.65
C THR A 9 11.06 12.58 50.98
N THR A 10 11.07 12.93 52.27
CA THR A 10 11.80 14.10 52.77
C THR A 10 13.17 13.68 53.27
N GLY A 11 14.22 14.45 52.96
CA GLY A 11 15.58 14.21 53.40
C GLY A 11 16.64 14.55 52.32
N ARG A 12 17.93 14.35 52.63
CA ARG A 12 19.04 14.73 51.76
C ARG A 12 19.02 14.00 50.41
N ASN A 13 18.32 12.86 50.31
CA ASN A 13 18.06 12.10 49.09
C ASN A 13 16.56 11.97 48.82
N GLY A 14 15.75 12.92 49.34
CA GLY A 14 14.31 12.93 49.13
C GLY A 14 13.95 13.39 47.70
N GLY A 15 12.74 13.03 47.29
CA GLY A 15 12.19 13.38 45.98
C GLY A 15 10.77 12.90 45.83
N ILE A 16 10.21 13.16 44.66
CA ILE A 16 8.89 12.66 44.25
C ILE A 16 9.13 11.33 43.54
N GLN A 17 8.48 10.27 44.02
CA GLN A 17 8.57 8.93 43.43
C GLN A 17 7.16 8.39 43.16
N PHE A 18 7.05 7.52 42.13
CA PHE A 18 5.85 6.73 41.92
C PHE A 18 5.81 5.56 42.91
N LEU A 19 4.62 5.12 43.29
CA LEU A 19 4.48 3.85 44.05
C LEU A 19 5.04 2.71 43.20
N ASP A 20 5.83 1.82 43.82
CA ASP A 20 6.54 0.73 43.12
C ASP A 20 5.61 -0.22 42.32
N ASP A 21 4.33 -0.33 42.78
CA ASP A 21 3.29 -1.10 42.06
C ASP A 21 2.45 -0.26 41.10
N TYR A 22 2.85 0.99 40.80
CA TYR A 22 2.12 1.83 39.86
C TYR A 22 2.34 1.39 38.43
N VAL A 23 1.43 0.57 37.96
CA VAL A 23 1.39 0.16 36.57
C VAL A 23 0.66 1.23 35.75
N LEU A 24 1.38 1.88 34.85
CA LEU A 24 0.96 3.03 34.03
C LEU A 24 -0.37 2.78 33.27
N ASN A 25 -0.73 1.52 33.09
CA ASN A 25 -1.79 1.10 32.19
C ASN A 25 -3.22 1.24 32.69
N LYS A 26 -3.45 1.27 34.01
CA LYS A 26 -4.84 1.30 34.58
C LYS A 26 -5.45 2.69 34.73
N SER A 27 -4.67 3.76 34.69
CA SER A 27 -5.16 5.11 34.98
C SER A 27 -5.14 6.10 33.82
N PHE A 28 -4.45 5.79 32.73
CA PHE A 28 -4.32 6.71 31.58
C PHE A 28 -5.35 6.47 30.47
N PHE A 29 -5.74 5.23 30.25
CA PHE A 29 -6.69 4.89 29.18
C PHE A 29 -8.00 4.35 29.78
N SER A 30 -9.12 4.86 29.31
CA SER A 30 -10.44 4.24 29.52
C SER A 30 -10.51 2.90 28.78
N ASP A 31 -11.48 2.07 29.16
CA ASP A 31 -11.64 0.77 28.52
C ASP A 31 -11.98 0.89 27.01
N SER A 32 -12.69 1.94 26.61
CA SER A 32 -12.93 2.28 25.20
C SER A 32 -11.63 2.64 24.48
N GLU A 33 -10.79 3.49 25.06
CA GLU A 33 -9.51 3.89 24.44
C GLU A 33 -8.54 2.70 24.32
N LYS A 34 -8.52 1.79 25.31
CA LYS A 34 -7.73 0.55 25.23
C LYS A 34 -8.18 -0.33 24.07
N LEU A 35 -9.51 -0.49 23.92
CA LEU A 35 -10.09 -1.27 22.84
C LEU A 35 -9.76 -0.63 21.47
N GLU A 36 -9.86 0.68 21.35
CA GLU A 36 -9.52 1.39 20.12
C GLU A 36 -8.03 1.25 19.75
N ILE A 37 -7.12 1.35 20.74
CA ILE A 37 -5.67 1.14 20.51
C ILE A 37 -5.42 -0.27 19.98
N LEU A 38 -6.01 -1.29 20.62
CA LEU A 38 -5.84 -2.68 20.22
C LEU A 38 -6.44 -2.94 18.82
N SER A 39 -7.63 -2.40 18.54
CA SER A 39 -8.29 -2.54 17.23
C SER A 39 -7.52 -1.83 16.12
N SER A 40 -6.94 -0.66 16.41
CA SER A 40 -6.09 0.06 15.46
C SER A 40 -4.81 -0.73 15.13
N LEU A 41 -4.18 -1.34 16.15
CA LEU A 41 -3.02 -2.20 15.94
C LEU A 41 -3.38 -3.50 15.21
N GLN A 42 -4.57 -4.08 15.48
CA GLN A 42 -5.06 -5.24 14.73
C GLN A 42 -5.26 -4.91 13.25
N SER A 43 -5.66 -3.69 12.92
CA SER A 43 -5.72 -3.23 11.53
C SER A 43 -4.35 -3.20 10.84
N LEU A 44 -3.24 -3.07 11.60
CA LEU A 44 -1.89 -3.19 11.07
C LEU A 44 -1.47 -4.65 10.82
N SER A 45 -2.01 -5.63 11.56
CA SER A 45 -1.81 -7.04 11.19
C SER A 45 -2.42 -7.33 9.82
N ALA A 46 -3.52 -6.66 9.50
CA ALA A 46 -4.16 -6.71 8.21
C ALA A 46 -3.25 -6.35 7.02
N VAL A 47 -2.25 -5.50 7.22
CA VAL A 47 -1.26 -5.14 6.19
C VAL A 47 0.04 -5.96 6.32
N GLN A 48 -0.02 -7.09 7.05
CA GLN A 48 1.10 -8.00 7.30
C GLN A 48 2.35 -7.27 7.85
N TYR A 49 2.11 -6.32 8.75
CA TYR A 49 3.22 -5.64 9.42
C TYR A 49 3.91 -6.63 10.37
N PRO A 50 5.19 -6.96 10.18
CA PRO A 50 5.89 -7.93 11.00
C PRO A 50 5.84 -7.57 12.49
N GLU A 51 5.69 -8.58 13.37
CA GLU A 51 5.71 -8.43 14.82
C GLU A 51 4.46 -7.82 15.47
N VAL A 52 3.44 -7.40 14.71
CA VAL A 52 2.20 -6.82 15.27
C VAL A 52 1.52 -7.77 16.25
N ASP A 53 1.42 -9.06 15.92
CA ASP A 53 0.77 -10.06 16.78
C ASP A 53 1.46 -10.19 18.14
N THR A 54 2.80 -10.10 18.15
CA THR A 54 3.58 -10.12 19.40
C THR A 54 3.29 -8.88 20.24
N ILE A 55 3.17 -7.71 19.61
CA ILE A 55 2.86 -6.45 20.30
C ILE A 55 1.41 -6.46 20.80
N LEU A 56 0.45 -6.91 19.97
CA LEU A 56 -0.96 -7.05 20.32
C LEU A 56 -1.16 -7.96 21.54
N ASN A 57 -0.52 -9.13 21.55
CA ASN A 57 -0.59 -10.06 22.69
C ASN A 57 -0.04 -9.43 23.97
N LYS A 58 1.09 -8.72 23.90
CA LYS A 58 1.67 -8.01 25.05
C LYS A 58 0.75 -6.90 25.56
N LEU A 59 0.21 -6.07 24.65
CA LEU A 59 -0.69 -4.97 25.02
C LEU A 59 -2.03 -5.50 25.53
N GLY A 60 -2.59 -6.54 24.94
CA GLY A 60 -3.80 -7.20 25.43
C GLY A 60 -3.63 -7.70 26.86
N ALA A 61 -2.50 -8.33 27.18
CA ALA A 61 -2.16 -8.76 28.53
C ALA A 61 -2.02 -7.57 29.50
N ILE A 62 -1.34 -6.50 29.07
CA ILE A 62 -1.19 -5.27 29.87
C ILE A 62 -2.55 -4.61 30.13
N PHE A 63 -3.38 -4.47 29.13
CA PHE A 63 -4.70 -3.83 29.23
C PHE A 63 -5.75 -4.73 29.88
N GLN A 64 -5.46 -6.03 30.08
CA GLN A 64 -6.39 -7.04 30.56
C GLN A 64 -7.69 -7.07 29.71
N THR A 65 -7.56 -6.86 28.43
CA THR A 65 -8.65 -6.83 27.46
C THR A 65 -8.41 -7.90 26.42
N SER A 66 -9.40 -8.77 26.20
CA SER A 66 -9.36 -9.72 25.10
C SER A 66 -9.72 -9.00 23.81
N LEU A 67 -8.93 -9.20 22.77
CA LEU A 67 -9.29 -8.78 21.41
C LEU A 67 -10.46 -9.65 20.92
N THR A 68 -11.45 -9.01 20.34
CA THR A 68 -12.44 -9.69 19.53
C THR A 68 -11.82 -9.90 18.15
N ASP A 69 -11.79 -11.11 17.68
CA ASP A 69 -11.38 -11.45 16.32
C ASP A 69 -12.49 -10.99 15.34
N TRP A 70 -12.43 -9.71 14.96
CA TRP A 70 -13.46 -9.07 14.14
C TRP A 70 -12.98 -8.72 12.72
N ILE A 71 -11.67 -8.77 12.49
CA ILE A 71 -11.07 -8.46 11.19
C ILE A 71 -9.88 -9.39 10.94
N ASP A 72 -9.95 -10.09 9.85
CA ASP A 72 -8.82 -10.83 9.28
C ASP A 72 -8.56 -10.29 7.87
N VAL A 73 -7.32 -9.94 7.58
CA VAL A 73 -6.94 -9.39 6.27
C VAL A 73 -5.67 -10.07 5.80
N ASP A 74 -5.79 -10.76 4.70
CA ASP A 74 -4.68 -11.40 4.00
C ASP A 74 -4.37 -10.67 2.69
N PHE A 75 -3.23 -9.98 2.66
CA PHE A 75 -2.71 -9.34 1.43
C PHE A 75 -1.69 -10.21 0.70
N SER A 76 -1.51 -11.46 1.12
CA SER A 76 -0.63 -12.37 0.39
C SER A 76 -1.13 -12.56 -1.04
N ARG A 77 -0.21 -12.64 -1.98
CA ARG A 77 -0.57 -13.00 -3.35
C ARG A 77 -0.75 -14.51 -3.44
N TRP A 78 -1.70 -14.92 -4.24
CA TRP A 78 -1.85 -16.33 -4.57
C TRP A 78 -0.51 -16.93 -5.00
N GLY A 79 -0.01 -17.91 -4.23
CA GLY A 79 1.27 -18.57 -4.47
C GLY A 79 2.52 -17.79 -4.00
N SER A 80 2.38 -16.69 -3.25
CA SER A 80 3.54 -16.02 -2.65
C SER A 80 4.08 -16.80 -1.43
N VAL A 81 5.39 -16.75 -1.25
CA VAL A 81 6.04 -17.25 -0.03
C VAL A 81 6.13 -16.08 0.94
N ALA A 82 5.26 -16.06 1.94
CA ALA A 82 5.14 -14.99 2.95
C ALA A 82 6.48 -14.64 3.63
N GLU A 83 7.39 -15.58 3.76
CA GLU A 83 8.69 -15.40 4.42
C GLU A 83 9.62 -14.43 3.69
N SER A 84 9.60 -14.43 2.35
CA SER A 84 10.45 -13.52 1.55
C SER A 84 9.94 -12.07 1.59
N GLU A 85 8.63 -11.88 1.62
CA GLU A 85 8.01 -10.55 1.72
C GLU A 85 8.24 -9.96 3.11
N ASN A 86 8.12 -10.77 4.17
CA ASN A 86 8.41 -10.36 5.54
C ASN A 86 9.88 -9.97 5.76
N LYS A 87 10.82 -10.65 5.08
CA LYS A 87 12.25 -10.28 5.14
C LYS A 87 12.50 -8.91 4.49
N LEU A 88 11.95 -8.69 3.30
CA LEU A 88 12.08 -7.41 2.60
C LEU A 88 11.52 -6.26 3.44
N PHE A 89 10.34 -6.46 4.04
CA PHE A 89 9.68 -5.45 4.86
C PHE A 89 10.52 -5.09 6.09
N ARG A 90 11.08 -6.08 6.79
CA ARG A 90 11.98 -5.88 7.95
C ARG A 90 13.23 -5.11 7.57
N GLN A 91 13.87 -5.45 6.45
CA GLN A 91 15.06 -4.75 5.97
C GLN A 91 14.77 -3.29 5.61
N LEU A 92 13.64 -3.02 4.95
CA LEU A 92 13.22 -1.66 4.63
C LEU A 92 12.89 -0.85 5.88
N LYS A 93 12.17 -1.45 6.85
CA LYS A 93 11.91 -0.83 8.14
C LYS A 93 13.21 -0.43 8.84
N GLN A 94 14.15 -1.37 8.95
CA GLN A 94 15.46 -1.11 9.54
C GLN A 94 16.17 0.07 8.85
N ALA A 95 16.27 0.04 7.52
CA ALA A 95 16.94 1.08 6.75
C ALA A 95 16.30 2.47 6.94
N ILE A 96 14.97 2.54 7.02
CA ILE A 96 14.23 3.79 7.26
C ILE A 96 14.51 4.33 8.65
N PHE A 97 14.44 3.49 9.70
CA PHE A 97 14.65 3.93 11.08
C PHE A 97 16.11 4.29 11.37
N GLU A 98 17.06 3.61 10.73
CA GLU A 98 18.49 3.86 10.88
C GLU A 98 19.03 4.93 9.90
N ASN A 99 18.18 5.46 9.01
CA ASN A 99 18.57 6.39 7.94
C ASN A 99 19.71 5.84 7.08
N CYS A 100 19.64 4.57 6.71
CA CYS A 100 20.67 3.85 6.00
C CYS A 100 20.35 3.80 4.50
N GLU A 101 21.33 4.13 3.64
CA GLU A 101 21.22 3.95 2.20
C GLU A 101 21.01 2.47 1.88
N ILE A 102 20.15 2.18 0.90
CA ILE A 102 19.94 0.84 0.39
C ILE A 102 20.22 0.75 -1.10
N ALA A 103 20.70 -0.43 -1.52
CA ALA A 103 20.89 -0.79 -2.91
C ALA A 103 20.01 -1.99 -3.26
N PHE A 104 19.40 -1.99 -4.44
CA PHE A 104 18.58 -3.10 -4.94
C PHE A 104 18.50 -3.13 -6.45
N ASP A 105 18.11 -4.28 -6.99
CA ASP A 105 17.73 -4.41 -8.40
C ASP A 105 16.24 -4.10 -8.55
N TYR A 106 15.89 -3.28 -9.55
CA TYR A 106 14.51 -2.83 -9.77
C TYR A 106 14.08 -3.10 -11.21
N HIS A 107 12.91 -3.77 -11.35
CA HIS A 107 12.26 -3.98 -12.63
C HIS A 107 11.19 -2.91 -12.85
N ASN A 108 11.38 -2.05 -13.83
CA ASN A 108 10.39 -1.00 -14.15
C ASN A 108 9.20 -1.56 -14.96
N ALA A 109 8.19 -0.72 -15.19
CA ALA A 109 7.02 -1.11 -15.97
C ALA A 109 7.33 -1.30 -17.48
N ALA A 110 8.40 -0.70 -17.98
CA ALA A 110 8.85 -0.84 -19.37
C ALA A 110 9.67 -2.11 -19.64
N GLY A 111 9.84 -2.97 -18.61
CA GLY A 111 10.60 -4.22 -18.73
C GLY A 111 12.10 -4.09 -18.49
N ASP A 112 12.64 -2.87 -18.32
CA ASP A 112 14.04 -2.69 -18.02
C ASP A 112 14.34 -3.04 -16.55
N SER A 113 15.53 -3.58 -16.34
CA SER A 113 16.05 -3.82 -15.00
C SER A 113 17.34 -3.04 -14.77
N GLY A 114 17.57 -2.64 -13.52
CA GLY A 114 18.81 -1.97 -13.19
C GLY A 114 18.96 -1.73 -11.69
N LYS A 115 20.21 -1.58 -11.27
CA LYS A 115 20.52 -1.25 -9.87
C LYS A 115 20.07 0.15 -9.52
N ARG A 116 19.58 0.28 -8.29
CA ARG A 116 19.18 1.56 -7.69
C ARG A 116 19.83 1.68 -6.33
N ASN A 117 20.40 2.84 -6.08
CA ASN A 117 20.84 3.28 -4.76
C ASN A 117 19.90 4.39 -4.32
N VAL A 118 19.30 4.26 -3.12
CA VAL A 118 18.29 5.19 -2.66
C VAL A 118 18.43 5.48 -1.16
N TYR A 119 17.96 6.65 -0.77
CA TYR A 119 17.71 7.01 0.62
C TYR A 119 16.25 6.72 0.95
N PRO A 120 15.94 5.67 1.71
CA PRO A 120 14.57 5.26 1.99
C PRO A 120 13.94 6.20 3.03
N TYR A 121 12.73 6.70 2.75
CA TYR A 121 12.05 7.62 3.64
C TYR A 121 10.88 6.99 4.36
N LYS A 122 9.97 6.32 3.65
CA LYS A 122 8.79 5.66 4.23
C LYS A 122 8.20 4.61 3.29
N LEU A 123 7.42 3.72 3.90
CA LEU A 123 6.55 2.82 3.16
C LEU A 123 5.17 3.47 2.96
N VAL A 124 4.61 3.30 1.79
CA VAL A 124 3.29 3.80 1.40
C VAL A 124 2.46 2.64 0.88
N TYR A 125 1.28 2.43 1.46
CA TYR A 125 0.31 1.50 0.93
C TYR A 125 -0.72 2.24 0.07
N LYS A 126 -0.85 1.89 -1.20
CA LYS A 126 -1.79 2.49 -2.13
C LYS A 126 -2.18 1.48 -3.20
N ASP A 127 -3.45 1.47 -3.56
CA ASP A 127 -4.00 0.63 -4.64
C ASP A 127 -3.56 -0.84 -4.52
N LYS A 128 -3.86 -1.44 -3.37
CA LYS A 128 -3.56 -2.85 -3.05
C LYS A 128 -2.06 -3.22 -3.18
N ALA A 129 -1.15 -2.24 -3.07
CA ALA A 129 0.28 -2.46 -3.17
C ALA A 129 1.11 -1.59 -2.22
N TRP A 130 2.22 -2.15 -1.76
CA TRP A 130 3.22 -1.41 -1.02
C TRP A 130 4.24 -0.76 -1.93
N TYR A 131 4.62 0.45 -1.59
CA TYR A 131 5.64 1.26 -2.26
C TYR A 131 6.66 1.76 -1.23
N LEU A 132 7.91 1.83 -1.65
CA LEU A 132 8.96 2.56 -0.96
C LEU A 132 9.03 3.97 -1.55
N TYR A 133 8.80 4.99 -0.74
CA TYR A 133 9.11 6.37 -1.08
C TYR A 133 10.55 6.66 -0.69
N ALA A 134 11.37 7.05 -1.65
CA ALA A 134 12.81 7.21 -1.46
C ALA A 134 13.39 8.22 -2.43
N PHE A 135 14.51 8.83 -2.07
CA PHE A 135 15.33 9.64 -2.97
C PHE A 135 16.25 8.74 -3.80
N CYS A 136 16.10 8.77 -5.10
CA CYS A 136 16.88 7.96 -6.04
C CYS A 136 18.17 8.69 -6.42
N LEU A 137 19.33 8.17 -6.00
CA LEU A 137 20.62 8.79 -6.25
C LEU A 137 20.97 8.88 -7.74
N SER A 138 20.63 7.85 -8.52
CA SER A 138 20.90 7.80 -9.96
C SER A 138 20.03 8.74 -10.80
N ARG A 139 18.86 9.14 -10.29
CA ARG A 139 17.94 10.07 -10.96
C ARG A 139 17.91 11.44 -10.32
N ASN A 140 18.49 11.59 -9.12
CA ASN A 140 18.52 12.82 -8.32
C ASN A 140 17.12 13.39 -8.04
N GLU A 141 16.15 12.50 -7.78
CA GLU A 141 14.74 12.86 -7.52
C GLU A 141 14.07 11.87 -6.56
N ASN A 142 12.98 12.31 -5.92
CA ASN A 142 12.13 11.44 -5.11
C ASN A 142 11.29 10.54 -6.01
N ARG A 143 11.24 9.26 -5.68
CA ARG A 143 10.50 8.25 -6.45
C ARG A 143 9.76 7.25 -5.55
N LEU A 144 8.75 6.62 -6.14
CA LEU A 144 8.05 5.48 -5.56
C LEU A 144 8.52 4.19 -6.23
N PHE A 145 8.94 3.24 -5.43
CA PHE A 145 9.36 1.92 -5.88
C PHE A 145 8.38 0.88 -5.35
N ARG A 146 7.67 0.19 -6.25
CA ARG A 146 6.74 -0.88 -5.85
C ARG A 146 7.54 -2.03 -5.24
N LEU A 147 7.22 -2.45 -4.02
CA LEU A 147 8.00 -3.45 -3.27
C LEU A 147 8.16 -4.76 -4.03
N SER A 148 7.11 -5.20 -4.71
CA SER A 148 7.14 -6.45 -5.50
C SER A 148 8.18 -6.47 -6.63
N ARG A 149 8.65 -5.31 -7.06
CA ARG A 149 9.64 -5.13 -8.13
C ARG A 149 11.06 -4.95 -7.60
N ILE A 150 11.24 -4.89 -6.28
CA ILE A 150 12.53 -4.79 -5.60
C ILE A 150 13.09 -6.21 -5.44
N LYS A 151 14.34 -6.42 -5.87
CA LYS A 151 15.07 -7.68 -5.72
C LYS A 151 16.46 -7.42 -5.17
N ASN A 152 17.04 -8.40 -4.49
CA ASN A 152 18.41 -8.37 -4.01
C ASN A 152 18.75 -7.11 -3.17
N LEU A 153 17.84 -6.76 -2.25
CA LEU A 153 18.03 -5.59 -1.39
C LEU A 153 19.18 -5.79 -0.43
N ILE A 154 20.05 -4.79 -0.36
CA ILE A 154 21.23 -4.74 0.53
C ILE A 154 21.18 -3.40 1.27
N LEU A 155 21.36 -3.43 2.60
CA LEU A 155 21.64 -2.25 3.39
C LEU A 155 23.13 -1.92 3.22
N THR A 156 23.44 -0.65 2.97
CA THR A 156 24.84 -0.18 2.89
C THR A 156 25.28 0.37 4.25
N GLU A 157 26.56 0.71 4.38
CA GLU A 157 27.09 1.35 5.59
C GLU A 157 26.92 2.89 5.55
N VAL A 158 26.35 3.43 4.47
CA VAL A 158 26.16 4.86 4.28
C VAL A 158 24.88 5.32 4.98
N HIS A 159 25.04 6.29 5.90
CA HIS A 159 23.92 6.94 6.57
C HIS A 159 23.67 8.31 5.96
N PHE A 160 22.43 8.73 5.91
CA PHE A 160 22.03 10.03 5.37
C PHE A 160 21.26 10.84 6.40
N GLU A 161 21.34 12.16 6.27
CA GLU A 161 20.51 13.05 7.08
C GLU A 161 19.15 13.26 6.42
N HIS A 162 18.10 13.10 7.21
CA HIS A 162 16.73 13.39 6.75
C HIS A 162 16.60 14.88 6.41
N LYS A 163 16.34 15.19 5.14
CA LYS A 163 15.87 16.53 4.79
C LYS A 163 14.44 16.69 5.29
N THR A 164 14.17 17.77 6.01
CA THR A 164 12.91 18.04 6.75
C THR A 164 11.64 18.11 5.87
N ASP A 165 11.77 18.08 4.55
CA ASP A 165 10.68 18.32 3.59
C ASP A 165 10.07 17.01 3.01
N ILE A 166 10.12 15.93 3.79
CA ILE A 166 9.74 14.57 3.35
C ILE A 166 8.22 14.36 3.27
N CYS A 167 7.43 15.33 3.72
CA CYS A 167 5.98 15.13 3.90
C CYS A 167 5.16 15.05 2.60
N GLN A 168 5.71 15.34 1.44
CA GLN A 168 4.94 15.47 0.19
C GLN A 168 5.04 14.25 -0.74
N TYR A 169 4.85 13.02 -0.22
CA TYR A 169 4.81 11.84 -1.09
C TYR A 169 3.63 11.88 -2.10
N HIS A 170 2.59 12.67 -1.81
CA HIS A 170 1.45 12.84 -2.73
C HIS A 170 1.86 13.43 -4.07
N SER A 171 2.87 14.30 -4.08
CA SER A 171 3.41 14.90 -5.31
C SER A 171 4.23 13.92 -6.18
N VAL A 172 4.54 12.72 -5.67
CA VAL A 172 5.31 11.70 -6.40
C VAL A 172 4.41 10.65 -7.06
N PHE A 173 3.13 10.59 -6.68
CA PHE A 173 2.13 9.90 -7.48
C PHE A 173 1.72 10.85 -8.60
N PRO A 174 2.00 10.50 -9.85
CA PRO A 174 1.60 11.36 -10.95
C PRO A 174 0.08 11.56 -10.91
N MET A 175 -0.34 12.81 -11.08
CA MET A 175 -1.76 13.11 -11.27
C MET A 175 -2.23 12.46 -12.56
N PRO A 176 -3.51 12.08 -12.69
CA PRO A 176 -4.02 11.47 -13.92
C PRO A 176 -3.64 12.23 -15.19
N GLU A 177 -3.61 13.57 -15.12
CA GLU A 177 -3.22 14.45 -16.21
C GLU A 177 -1.72 14.34 -16.61
N GLU A 178 -0.87 13.90 -15.67
CA GLU A 178 0.58 13.68 -15.92
C GLU A 178 0.88 12.31 -16.55
N ILE A 179 -0.12 11.41 -16.58
CA ILE A 179 0.05 10.03 -17.06
C ILE A 179 -0.29 9.91 -18.56
N GLY A 180 -0.97 10.90 -19.14
CA GLY A 180 -1.40 10.92 -20.54
C GLY A 180 -2.62 11.81 -20.75
N ASP A 181 -3.01 11.99 -22.01
CA ASP A 181 -4.22 12.73 -22.34
C ASP A 181 -5.45 12.04 -21.76
N LEU A 182 -6.25 12.81 -21.01
CA LEU A 182 -7.50 12.31 -20.43
C LEU A 182 -8.54 12.15 -21.54
N ILE A 183 -9.18 10.99 -21.56
CA ILE A 183 -10.25 10.67 -22.49
C ILE A 183 -11.52 10.24 -21.77
N ASP A 184 -12.66 10.71 -22.27
CA ASP A 184 -13.97 10.27 -21.79
C ASP A 184 -14.36 8.97 -22.47
N LEU A 185 -14.57 7.95 -21.64
CA LEU A 185 -14.92 6.61 -22.06
C LEU A 185 -16.39 6.30 -21.74
N GLU A 186 -17.06 5.71 -22.70
CA GLU A 186 -18.37 5.08 -22.52
C GLU A 186 -18.25 3.61 -22.97
N LEU A 187 -18.44 2.71 -22.02
CA LEU A 187 -18.19 1.28 -22.17
C LEU A 187 -19.46 0.51 -21.84
N GLU A 188 -19.70 -0.57 -22.58
CA GLU A 188 -20.76 -1.55 -22.28
C GLU A 188 -20.11 -2.87 -21.89
N PHE A 189 -20.60 -3.46 -20.79
CA PHE A 189 -20.13 -4.74 -20.28
C PHE A 189 -21.29 -5.75 -20.16
N THR A 190 -20.97 -7.02 -20.33
CA THR A 190 -21.91 -8.12 -20.09
C THR A 190 -22.17 -8.33 -18.60
N LEU A 191 -23.29 -8.94 -18.22
CA LEU A 191 -23.69 -9.13 -16.82
C LEU A 191 -22.68 -9.96 -16.01
N ASP A 192 -22.03 -10.93 -16.63
CA ASP A 192 -21.14 -11.88 -15.98
C ASP A 192 -19.81 -11.26 -15.45
N VAL A 193 -19.50 -10.03 -15.81
CA VAL A 193 -18.30 -9.31 -15.30
C VAL A 193 -18.62 -8.23 -14.27
N GLY A 194 -19.88 -8.13 -13.82
CA GLY A 194 -20.32 -7.11 -12.87
C GLY A 194 -19.45 -7.06 -11.60
N TYR A 195 -19.12 -8.20 -11.02
CA TYR A 195 -18.26 -8.27 -9.82
C TYR A 195 -16.91 -7.59 -10.02
N ARG A 196 -16.29 -7.75 -11.21
CA ARG A 196 -15.01 -7.11 -11.53
C ARG A 196 -15.12 -5.60 -11.65
N LEU A 197 -16.26 -5.10 -12.14
CA LEU A 197 -16.53 -3.68 -12.27
C LEU A 197 -16.59 -3.05 -10.87
N PHE A 198 -17.42 -3.62 -9.96
CA PHE A 198 -17.55 -3.14 -8.58
C PHE A 198 -16.26 -3.28 -7.76
N ASP A 199 -15.43 -4.30 -8.04
CA ASP A 199 -14.12 -4.47 -7.39
C ASP A 199 -13.07 -3.44 -7.83
N THR A 200 -13.26 -2.81 -9.01
CA THR A 200 -12.21 -2.02 -9.68
C THR A 200 -12.57 -0.56 -9.86
N LEU A 201 -13.85 -0.26 -10.08
CA LEU A 201 -14.35 1.08 -10.42
C LEU A 201 -15.23 1.63 -9.31
N ASP A 202 -15.38 2.95 -9.28
CA ASP A 202 -16.32 3.62 -8.39
C ASP A 202 -17.78 3.34 -8.84
N ASP A 203 -18.66 3.05 -7.88
CA ASP A 203 -20.07 2.75 -8.12
C ASP A 203 -20.78 3.85 -8.91
N THR A 204 -20.36 5.11 -8.74
CA THR A 204 -20.95 6.26 -9.45
C THR A 204 -20.70 6.24 -10.96
N ALA A 205 -19.67 5.52 -11.41
CA ALA A 205 -19.34 5.35 -12.83
C ALA A 205 -20.16 4.24 -13.50
N ILE A 206 -20.84 3.38 -12.72
CA ILE A 206 -21.48 2.15 -13.18
C ILE A 206 -23.00 2.31 -13.19
N THR A 207 -23.64 2.02 -14.32
CA THR A 207 -25.08 1.96 -14.43
C THR A 207 -25.52 0.57 -14.90
N GLN A 208 -26.25 -0.17 -14.06
CA GLN A 208 -26.79 -1.48 -14.42
C GLN A 208 -28.08 -1.36 -15.21
N HIS A 209 -28.24 -2.23 -16.21
CA HIS A 209 -29.48 -2.42 -16.99
C HIS A 209 -29.74 -3.91 -17.25
N GLU A 210 -30.85 -4.25 -17.89
CA GLU A 210 -31.27 -5.65 -18.08
C GLU A 210 -30.23 -6.54 -18.77
N ASN A 211 -29.44 -5.98 -19.70
CA ASN A 211 -28.53 -6.76 -20.54
C ASN A 211 -27.04 -6.60 -20.13
N GLY A 212 -26.73 -5.80 -19.13
CA GLY A 212 -25.35 -5.55 -18.75
C GLY A 212 -25.15 -4.28 -17.92
N TYR A 213 -24.00 -3.67 -18.12
CA TYR A 213 -23.56 -2.46 -17.42
C TYR A 213 -23.03 -1.42 -18.40
N THR A 214 -23.51 -0.19 -18.28
CA THR A 214 -22.89 0.96 -18.92
C THR A 214 -21.93 1.60 -17.92
N VAL A 215 -20.68 1.83 -18.32
CA VAL A 215 -19.67 2.49 -17.50
C VAL A 215 -19.22 3.78 -18.20
N LYS A 216 -19.24 4.90 -17.46
CA LYS A 216 -18.77 6.21 -17.93
C LYS A 216 -17.67 6.71 -17.00
N LEU A 217 -16.49 6.95 -17.55
CA LEU A 217 -15.33 7.38 -16.78
C LEU A 217 -14.34 8.14 -17.66
N THR A 218 -13.52 8.95 -17.03
CA THR A 218 -12.43 9.69 -17.67
C THR A 218 -11.11 9.10 -17.21
N LEU A 219 -10.31 8.57 -18.14
CA LEU A 219 -9.02 7.95 -17.87
C LEU A 219 -7.94 8.44 -18.82
N PRO A 220 -6.65 8.39 -18.41
CA PRO A 220 -5.56 8.68 -19.33
C PRO A 220 -5.42 7.58 -20.39
N GLU A 221 -5.20 7.99 -21.64
CA GLU A 221 -4.88 7.06 -22.72
C GLU A 221 -3.43 6.59 -22.59
N ASN A 222 -3.24 5.35 -22.16
CA ASN A 222 -1.93 4.72 -21.98
C ASN A 222 -2.03 3.19 -22.11
N ASP A 223 -0.90 2.49 -22.01
CA ASP A 223 -0.85 1.03 -22.11
C ASP A 223 -1.68 0.34 -21.03
N TRP A 224 -1.73 0.90 -19.81
CA TRP A 224 -2.53 0.34 -18.72
C TRP A 224 -4.03 0.28 -19.09
N LEU A 225 -4.55 1.34 -19.72
CA LEU A 225 -5.95 1.37 -20.16
C LEU A 225 -6.25 0.23 -21.15
N TYR A 226 -5.37 0.03 -22.11
CA TYR A 226 -5.54 -1.04 -23.10
C TYR A 226 -5.44 -2.43 -22.46
N ASP A 227 -4.49 -2.66 -21.57
CA ASP A 227 -4.35 -3.92 -20.82
C ASP A 227 -5.58 -4.20 -19.98
N PHE A 228 -6.11 -3.17 -19.29
CA PHE A 228 -7.34 -3.26 -18.53
C PHE A 228 -8.52 -3.67 -19.42
N LEU A 229 -8.75 -3.00 -20.54
CA LEU A 229 -9.82 -3.32 -21.48
C LEU A 229 -9.64 -4.71 -22.10
N MET A 230 -8.43 -5.07 -22.52
CA MET A 230 -8.13 -6.40 -23.07
C MET A 230 -8.39 -7.52 -22.07
N SER A 231 -8.21 -7.27 -20.77
CA SER A 231 -8.47 -8.27 -19.73
C SER A 231 -9.92 -8.75 -19.64
N PHE A 232 -10.87 -8.01 -20.23
CA PHE A 232 -12.28 -8.39 -20.33
C PHE A 232 -12.59 -9.21 -21.60
N GLY A 233 -11.67 -9.27 -22.56
CA GLY A 233 -11.85 -10.02 -23.79
C GLY A 233 -13.07 -9.54 -24.58
N ASN A 234 -14.00 -10.47 -24.87
CA ASN A 234 -15.23 -10.16 -25.62
C ASN A 234 -16.39 -9.66 -24.73
N LYS A 235 -16.13 -9.36 -23.45
CA LYS A 235 -17.14 -8.94 -22.48
C LYS A 235 -17.26 -7.43 -22.36
N VAL A 236 -16.44 -6.68 -23.08
CA VAL A 236 -16.48 -5.22 -23.13
C VAL A 236 -16.67 -4.72 -24.55
N THR A 237 -17.53 -3.74 -24.72
CA THR A 237 -17.72 -3.00 -25.96
C THR A 237 -17.48 -1.52 -25.70
N ILE A 238 -16.58 -0.90 -26.46
CA ILE A 238 -16.31 0.53 -26.34
C ILE A 238 -17.34 1.29 -27.17
N ILE A 239 -18.19 2.07 -26.55
CA ILE A 239 -19.18 2.91 -27.21
C ILE A 239 -18.51 4.18 -27.71
N ARG A 240 -17.73 4.84 -26.85
CA ARG A 240 -16.92 6.04 -27.16
C ARG A 240 -15.59 6.01 -26.40
N PRO A 241 -14.55 6.61 -26.96
CA PRO A 241 -14.43 7.13 -28.34
C PRO A 241 -14.15 6.02 -29.37
N LYS A 242 -14.43 6.32 -30.64
CA LYS A 242 -14.17 5.36 -31.74
C LYS A 242 -12.69 5.03 -31.92
N SER A 243 -11.79 5.96 -31.61
CA SER A 243 -10.33 5.76 -31.68
C SER A 243 -9.89 4.60 -30.79
N ILE A 244 -10.33 4.57 -29.52
CA ILE A 244 -9.98 3.50 -28.59
C ILE A 244 -10.56 2.16 -29.04
N ARG A 245 -11.80 2.15 -29.56
CA ARG A 245 -12.39 0.94 -30.12
C ARG A 245 -11.53 0.35 -31.26
N GLN A 246 -11.03 1.21 -32.17
CA GLN A 246 -10.20 0.77 -33.29
C GLN A 246 -8.84 0.27 -32.80
N ALA A 247 -8.20 0.97 -31.86
CA ALA A 247 -6.94 0.58 -31.27
C ALA A 247 -7.06 -0.76 -30.52
N LEU A 248 -8.12 -0.95 -29.72
CA LEU A 248 -8.36 -2.20 -29.01
C LEU A 248 -8.61 -3.36 -29.97
N LYS A 249 -9.37 -3.14 -31.06
CA LYS A 249 -9.59 -4.13 -32.11
C LYS A 249 -8.26 -4.57 -32.74
N ALA A 250 -7.40 -3.64 -33.09
CA ALA A 250 -6.07 -3.94 -33.65
C ALA A 250 -5.20 -4.77 -32.66
N LYS A 251 -5.23 -4.43 -31.36
CA LYS A 251 -4.51 -5.21 -30.34
C LYS A 251 -5.07 -6.65 -30.21
N HIS A 252 -6.39 -6.85 -30.24
CA HIS A 252 -6.98 -8.18 -30.23
C HIS A 252 -6.64 -9.00 -31.50
N GLU A 253 -6.61 -8.36 -32.67
CA GLU A 253 -6.20 -9.00 -33.93
C GLU A 253 -4.72 -9.42 -33.85
N ALA A 254 -3.83 -8.56 -33.35
CA ALA A 254 -2.43 -8.87 -33.16
C ALA A 254 -2.22 -10.02 -32.17
N ALA A 255 -2.95 -10.02 -31.03
CA ALA A 255 -2.92 -11.11 -30.05
C ALA A 255 -3.38 -12.44 -30.67
N ARG A 256 -4.48 -12.43 -31.43
CA ARG A 256 -4.97 -13.61 -32.17
C ARG A 256 -3.92 -14.13 -33.16
N ASP A 257 -3.30 -13.23 -33.91
CA ASP A 257 -2.34 -13.63 -34.96
C ASP A 257 -1.04 -14.16 -34.36
N HIS A 258 -0.67 -13.69 -33.17
CA HIS A 258 0.47 -14.22 -32.39
C HIS A 258 0.26 -15.70 -31.99
N HIS A 259 -0.98 -16.12 -31.75
CA HIS A 259 -1.32 -17.49 -31.36
C HIS A 259 -1.77 -18.40 -32.54
N LYS A 260 -1.73 -17.91 -33.78
CA LYS A 260 -2.04 -18.71 -34.98
C LYS A 260 -0.87 -19.52 -35.53
N GLY A 261 0.24 -19.55 -34.84
CA GLY A 261 1.52 -20.11 -35.32
C GLY A 261 1.76 -21.58 -34.95
N ASP A 262 0.71 -22.37 -34.70
CA ASP A 262 0.79 -23.84 -34.52
C ASP A 262 -0.08 -24.55 -35.55
#